data_2b3d083a10f0fcf18d6d4ab00b87aba0
#
_entry.id   2b3d083a10f0fcf18d6d4ab00b87aba0
#
_cell.length_a   1.000
_cell.length_b   1.000
_cell.length_c   1.000
_cell.angle_alpha   90.00
_cell.angle_beta   90.00
_cell.angle_gamma   90.00
#
_symmetry.space_group_name_H-M   'P 1'
#
loop_
_entity.id
_entity.type
_entity.pdbx_description
1 polymer ?
#
loop_
_entity_poly.entity_id
_entity_poly.type
_entity_poly.pdbx_seq_one_letter_code
_entity_poly.pdbx_strand_id
1 'polypeptide(L)'
;TILMNDKKLNIKVIAPVLLSFFVMSFVDLVGIGVDRVSNDMDLSATLAQLIPSAAFLWFFLLSVPVGVLQSRLGKRFMLNAGMVVTAAGLLVPYLFYTFEMVLAGFALLGIGNTIVQVSANPLLVDVVPGNRAPSFLSFSQFVKAIGSMLGAPLALVFASRFGDWKLLFLVFGVVSILSVIWLGSVKIDEVVKQETRVSL
;
A
#
# COMPACT_ATOMS: atom_id res chain seq x y z
N THR A 1 0.96 -20.33 32.28
CA THR A 1 2.30 -19.93 31.80
C THR A 1 2.22 -19.85 30.29
N ILE A 2 1.98 -18.63 29.78
CA ILE A 2 1.97 -18.35 28.34
C ILE A 2 3.42 -18.47 27.90
N LEU A 3 3.70 -19.44 27.04
CA LEU A 3 4.98 -19.58 26.34
C LEU A 3 5.22 -18.30 25.55
N MET A 4 5.97 -17.37 26.12
CA MET A 4 6.55 -16.25 25.39
C MET A 4 7.51 -16.86 24.38
N ASN A 5 7.02 -16.94 23.13
CA ASN A 5 7.83 -17.43 22.02
C ASN A 5 8.94 -16.38 21.79
N ASP A 6 10.16 -16.71 22.20
CA ASP A 6 11.37 -15.91 22.00
C ASP A 6 11.74 -15.88 20.49
N LYS A 7 10.86 -15.31 19.68
CA LYS A 7 11.20 -15.03 18.28
C LYS A 7 12.38 -14.06 18.25
N LYS A 8 13.51 -14.52 17.75
CA LYS A 8 14.67 -13.66 17.49
C LYS A 8 14.32 -12.65 16.39
N LEU A 9 14.75 -11.41 16.56
CA LEU A 9 14.62 -10.38 15.52
C LEU A 9 15.35 -10.85 14.25
N ASN A 10 14.59 -11.04 13.18
CA ASN A 10 15.14 -11.37 11.88
C ASN A 10 14.89 -10.24 10.90
N ILE A 11 15.86 -9.36 10.78
CA ILE A 11 15.80 -8.18 9.90
C ILE A 11 15.52 -8.57 8.44
N LYS A 12 16.01 -9.71 7.97
CA LYS A 12 15.76 -10.17 6.59
C LYS A 12 14.28 -10.44 6.30
N VAL A 13 13.51 -10.76 7.34
CA VAL A 13 12.07 -11.00 7.27
C VAL A 13 11.29 -9.70 7.52
N ILE A 14 11.74 -8.90 8.49
CA ILE A 14 11.04 -7.68 8.92
C ILE A 14 11.18 -6.55 7.89
N ALA A 15 12.35 -6.39 7.28
CA ALA A 15 12.61 -5.28 6.37
C ALA A 15 11.67 -5.25 5.14
N PRO A 16 11.42 -6.35 4.40
CA PRO A 16 10.47 -6.32 3.29
C PRO A 16 9.03 -6.07 3.74
N VAL A 17 8.64 -6.50 4.96
CA VAL A 17 7.33 -6.16 5.52
C VAL A 17 7.26 -4.66 5.85
N LEU A 18 8.33 -4.07 6.40
CA LEU A 18 8.40 -2.62 6.65
C LEU A 18 8.35 -1.82 5.34
N LEU A 19 8.98 -2.30 4.27
CA LEU A 19 8.91 -1.64 2.96
C LEU A 19 7.48 -1.60 2.41
N SER A 20 6.63 -2.58 2.72
CA SER A 20 5.22 -2.53 2.33
C SER A 20 4.46 -1.36 2.96
N PHE A 21 4.89 -0.86 4.12
CA PHE A 21 4.32 0.36 4.72
C PHE A 21 4.74 1.62 3.95
N PHE A 22 5.92 1.62 3.34
CA PHE A 22 6.29 2.67 2.41
C PHE A 22 5.40 2.63 1.16
N VAL A 23 5.14 1.44 0.59
CA VAL A 23 4.19 1.26 -0.52
C VAL A 23 2.77 1.69 -0.11
N MET A 24 2.36 1.42 1.13
CA MET A 24 1.07 1.85 1.68
C MET A 24 0.87 3.37 1.62
N SER A 25 1.94 4.16 1.68
CA SER A 25 1.86 5.62 1.58
C SER A 25 1.49 6.14 0.19
N PHE A 26 1.56 5.29 -0.85
CA PHE A 26 1.37 5.74 -2.24
C PHE A 26 -0.07 6.17 -2.52
N VAL A 27 -1.05 5.74 -1.74
CA VAL A 27 -2.41 6.26 -1.82
C VAL A 27 -2.48 7.76 -1.48
N ASP A 28 -1.55 8.26 -0.68
CA ASP A 28 -1.51 9.67 -0.29
C ASP A 28 -1.13 10.59 -1.48
N LEU A 29 -0.67 9.99 -2.61
CA LEU A 29 -0.53 10.70 -3.90
C LEU A 29 -1.86 11.22 -4.47
N VAL A 30 -2.99 10.76 -3.94
CA VAL A 30 -4.32 11.27 -4.31
C VAL A 30 -4.37 12.80 -4.23
N GLY A 31 -3.80 13.40 -3.18
CA GLY A 31 -3.76 14.86 -3.03
C GLY A 31 -3.03 15.56 -4.18
N ILE A 32 -1.85 15.05 -4.56
CA ILE A 32 -1.07 15.56 -5.69
C ILE A 32 -1.81 15.28 -7.01
N GLY A 33 -2.43 14.09 -7.12
CA GLY A 33 -3.22 13.72 -8.28
C GLY A 33 -4.39 14.66 -8.53
N VAL A 34 -5.13 15.04 -7.49
CA VAL A 34 -6.24 16.03 -7.61
C VAL A 34 -5.70 17.35 -8.13
N ASP A 35 -4.64 17.89 -7.51
CA ASP A 35 -4.08 19.19 -7.87
C ASP A 35 -3.52 19.20 -9.30
N ARG A 36 -2.64 18.24 -9.62
CA ARG A 36 -1.95 18.20 -10.91
C ARG A 36 -2.87 17.82 -12.07
N VAL A 37 -3.68 16.78 -11.91
CA VAL A 37 -4.59 16.34 -12.96
C VAL A 37 -5.66 17.38 -13.25
N SER A 38 -6.16 18.07 -12.20
CA SER A 38 -7.14 19.16 -12.39
C SER A 38 -6.56 20.29 -13.21
N ASN A 39 -5.30 20.67 -12.96
CA ASN A 39 -4.63 21.71 -13.72
C ASN A 39 -4.28 21.27 -15.14
N ASP A 40 -3.79 20.03 -15.32
CA ASP A 40 -3.37 19.50 -16.63
C ASP A 40 -4.55 19.29 -17.59
N MET A 41 -5.73 18.94 -17.05
CA MET A 41 -6.93 18.60 -17.84
C MET A 41 -8.05 19.64 -17.73
N ASP A 42 -7.79 20.78 -17.07
CA ASP A 42 -8.74 21.87 -16.85
C ASP A 42 -10.08 21.39 -16.27
N LEU A 43 -10.00 20.56 -15.21
CA LEU A 43 -11.17 19.91 -14.63
C LEU A 43 -11.97 20.88 -13.75
N SER A 44 -13.30 20.76 -13.80
CA SER A 44 -14.15 21.40 -12.80
C SER A 44 -13.91 20.80 -11.40
N ALA A 45 -14.17 21.56 -10.35
CA ALA A 45 -14.03 21.10 -8.96
C ALA A 45 -14.80 19.80 -8.69
N THR A 46 -15.97 19.63 -9.32
CA THR A 46 -16.79 18.41 -9.19
C THR A 46 -16.10 17.20 -9.80
N LEU A 47 -15.53 17.33 -10.99
CA LEU A 47 -14.79 16.23 -11.64
C LEU A 47 -13.50 15.90 -10.89
N ALA A 48 -12.78 16.91 -10.40
CA ALA A 48 -11.56 16.71 -9.62
C ALA A 48 -11.81 15.87 -8.35
N GLN A 49 -12.97 16.04 -7.69
CA GLN A 49 -13.31 15.26 -6.49
C GLN A 49 -13.68 13.79 -6.77
N LEU A 50 -13.86 13.41 -8.04
CA LEU A 50 -14.00 12.00 -8.38
C LEU A 50 -12.69 11.22 -8.16
N ILE A 51 -11.53 11.86 -8.24
CA ILE A 51 -10.22 11.22 -8.03
C ILE A 51 -10.09 10.66 -6.60
N PRO A 52 -10.23 11.46 -5.52
CA PRO A 52 -10.20 10.92 -4.17
C PRO A 52 -11.37 9.97 -3.89
N SER A 53 -12.55 10.22 -4.47
CA SER A 53 -13.70 9.33 -4.33
C SER A 53 -13.40 7.95 -4.93
N ALA A 54 -12.78 7.89 -6.11
CA ALA A 54 -12.37 6.64 -6.76
C ALA A 54 -11.34 5.87 -5.93
N ALA A 55 -10.43 6.56 -5.22
CA ALA A 55 -9.44 5.91 -4.38
C ALA A 55 -10.04 5.43 -3.04
N PHE A 56 -10.76 6.30 -2.33
CA PHE A 56 -11.14 6.02 -0.93
C PHE A 56 -12.42 5.21 -0.77
N LEU A 57 -13.30 5.14 -1.77
CA LEU A 57 -14.50 4.31 -1.73
C LEU A 57 -14.17 2.84 -1.42
N TRP A 58 -13.07 2.33 -1.94
CA TRP A 58 -12.67 0.93 -1.78
C TRP A 58 -12.25 0.58 -0.36
N PHE A 59 -11.77 1.55 0.43
CA PHE A 59 -11.50 1.30 1.85
C PHE A 59 -12.77 0.89 2.60
N PHE A 60 -13.87 1.57 2.33
CA PHE A 60 -15.15 1.24 2.94
C PHE A 60 -15.69 -0.12 2.46
N LEU A 61 -15.63 -0.37 1.15
CA LEU A 61 -16.23 -1.56 0.56
C LEU A 61 -15.42 -2.83 0.82
N LEU A 62 -14.09 -2.76 0.80
CA LEU A 62 -13.22 -3.93 0.76
C LEU A 62 -12.54 -4.28 2.10
N SER A 63 -12.54 -3.40 3.10
CA SER A 63 -11.81 -3.67 4.35
C SER A 63 -12.25 -4.96 5.02
N VAL A 64 -13.54 -5.20 5.13
CA VAL A 64 -14.09 -6.43 5.75
C VAL A 64 -13.90 -7.66 4.84
N PRO A 65 -14.29 -7.63 3.54
CA PRO A 65 -14.02 -8.75 2.63
C PRO A 65 -12.55 -9.15 2.56
N VAL A 66 -11.64 -8.18 2.49
CA VAL A 66 -10.19 -8.45 2.49
C VAL A 66 -9.73 -9.08 3.79
N GLY A 67 -10.23 -8.62 4.94
CA GLY A 67 -9.94 -9.22 6.25
C GLY A 67 -10.33 -10.71 6.32
N VAL A 68 -11.50 -11.06 5.77
CA VAL A 68 -11.95 -12.46 5.68
C VAL A 68 -11.10 -13.24 4.68
N LEU A 69 -10.79 -12.66 3.53
CA LEU A 69 -10.02 -13.34 2.49
C LEU A 69 -8.58 -13.62 2.94
N GLN A 70 -7.95 -12.69 3.67
CA GLN A 70 -6.59 -12.91 4.18
C GLN A 70 -6.49 -14.03 5.22
N SER A 71 -7.57 -14.29 5.99
CA SER A 71 -7.58 -15.42 6.93
C SER A 71 -7.54 -16.77 6.21
N ARG A 72 -8.01 -16.81 4.95
CA ARG A 72 -8.02 -18.02 4.11
C ARG A 72 -6.79 -18.15 3.23
N LEU A 73 -6.35 -17.06 2.59
CA LEU A 73 -5.26 -17.07 1.62
C LEU A 73 -3.89 -16.77 2.22
N GLY A 74 -3.84 -16.29 3.47
CA GLY A 74 -2.62 -15.88 4.14
C GLY A 74 -2.30 -14.39 3.95
N LYS A 75 -1.68 -13.81 4.98
CA LYS A 75 -1.37 -12.38 5.07
C LYS A 75 -0.31 -11.96 4.05
N ARG A 76 0.73 -12.78 3.89
CA ARG A 76 1.83 -12.53 2.95
C ARG A 76 1.34 -12.53 1.50
N PHE A 77 0.52 -13.52 1.13
CA PHE A 77 -0.06 -13.59 -0.21
C PHE A 77 -0.91 -12.36 -0.50
N MET A 78 -1.81 -12.02 0.44
CA MET A 78 -2.69 -10.86 0.29
C MET A 78 -1.89 -9.56 0.22
N LEU A 79 -0.85 -9.40 1.05
CA LEU A 79 0.03 -8.23 1.02
C LEU A 79 0.72 -8.08 -0.34
N ASN A 80 1.28 -9.16 -0.88
CA ASN A 80 1.88 -9.15 -2.22
C ASN A 80 0.85 -8.81 -3.31
N ALA A 81 -0.34 -9.43 -3.27
CA ALA A 81 -1.42 -9.13 -4.22
C ALA A 81 -1.82 -7.65 -4.17
N GLY A 82 -1.96 -7.09 -2.96
CA GLY A 82 -2.25 -5.67 -2.78
C GLY A 82 -1.18 -4.75 -3.38
N MET A 83 0.11 -5.07 -3.18
CA MET A 83 1.21 -4.29 -3.77
C MET A 83 1.26 -4.41 -5.30
N VAL A 84 0.92 -5.56 -5.89
CA VAL A 84 0.77 -5.72 -7.34
C VAL A 84 -0.34 -4.82 -7.88
N VAL A 85 -1.50 -4.84 -7.24
CA VAL A 85 -2.64 -3.98 -7.63
C VAL A 85 -2.28 -2.50 -7.47
N THR A 86 -1.56 -2.12 -6.40
CA THR A 86 -1.04 -0.77 -6.20
C THR A 86 -0.09 -0.36 -7.33
N ALA A 87 0.84 -1.24 -7.73
CA ALA A 87 1.74 -0.99 -8.85
C ALA A 87 0.96 -0.76 -10.17
N ALA A 88 -0.03 -1.60 -10.45
CA ALA A 88 -0.90 -1.43 -11.62
C ALA A 88 -1.64 -0.08 -11.57
N GLY A 89 -2.18 0.29 -10.40
CA GLY A 89 -2.85 1.57 -10.19
C GLY A 89 -1.98 2.79 -10.46
N LEU A 90 -0.68 2.70 -10.17
CA LEU A 90 0.29 3.75 -10.46
C LEU A 90 0.73 3.76 -11.93
N LEU A 91 0.91 2.60 -12.54
CA LEU A 91 1.41 2.51 -13.92
C LEU A 91 0.34 2.85 -14.96
N VAL A 92 -0.95 2.58 -14.68
CA VAL A 92 -2.05 2.88 -15.62
C VAL A 92 -2.10 4.37 -15.98
N PRO A 93 -2.17 5.34 -15.05
CA PRO A 93 -2.20 6.75 -15.40
C PRO A 93 -0.87 7.27 -15.95
N TYR A 94 0.25 6.59 -15.67
CA TYR A 94 1.52 6.92 -16.29
C TYR A 94 1.55 6.58 -17.78
N LEU A 95 1.04 5.39 -18.14
CA LEU A 95 1.04 4.90 -19.52
C LEU A 95 -0.07 5.53 -20.38
N PHE A 96 -1.23 5.76 -19.77
CA PHE A 96 -2.44 6.27 -20.44
C PHE A 96 -2.98 7.45 -19.67
N TYR A 97 -2.54 8.66 -19.99
CA TYR A 97 -2.89 9.87 -19.27
C TYR A 97 -4.18 10.50 -19.81
N THR A 98 -5.31 9.83 -19.58
CA THR A 98 -6.67 10.34 -19.78
C THR A 98 -7.41 10.37 -18.46
N PHE A 99 -8.48 11.17 -18.36
CA PHE A 99 -9.23 11.29 -17.10
C PHE A 99 -9.79 9.94 -16.63
N GLU A 100 -10.32 9.13 -17.54
CA GLU A 100 -10.87 7.81 -17.24
C GLU A 100 -9.78 6.87 -16.72
N MET A 101 -8.60 6.90 -17.33
CA MET A 101 -7.48 6.07 -16.90
C MET A 101 -6.86 6.55 -15.58
N VAL A 102 -6.89 7.85 -15.32
CA VAL A 102 -6.54 8.40 -14.00
C VAL A 102 -7.52 7.89 -12.94
N LEU A 103 -8.83 7.97 -13.18
CA LEU A 103 -9.84 7.43 -12.25
C LEU A 103 -9.66 5.92 -12.03
N ALA A 104 -9.44 5.14 -13.10
CA ALA A 104 -9.19 3.71 -13.00
C ALA A 104 -7.92 3.42 -12.22
N GLY A 105 -6.84 4.16 -12.46
CA GLY A 105 -5.57 4.07 -11.73
C GLY A 105 -5.74 4.34 -10.24
N PHE A 106 -6.42 5.42 -9.87
CA PHE A 106 -6.68 5.75 -8.47
C PHE A 106 -7.67 4.79 -7.80
N ALA A 107 -8.63 4.22 -8.54
CA ALA A 107 -9.48 3.14 -8.04
C ALA A 107 -8.63 1.89 -7.72
N LEU A 108 -7.77 1.45 -8.63
CA LEU A 108 -6.83 0.35 -8.39
C LEU A 108 -5.87 0.64 -7.23
N LEU A 109 -5.36 1.87 -7.13
CA LEU A 109 -4.52 2.31 -6.02
C LEU A 109 -5.27 2.19 -4.68
N GLY A 110 -6.54 2.57 -4.63
CA GLY A 110 -7.40 2.44 -3.46
C GLY A 110 -7.67 0.97 -3.09
N ILE A 111 -7.98 0.11 -4.07
CA ILE A 111 -8.15 -1.33 -3.88
C ILE A 111 -6.86 -1.96 -3.34
N GLY A 112 -5.74 -1.71 -4.03
CA GLY A 112 -4.43 -2.24 -3.66
C GLY A 112 -4.03 -1.81 -2.26
N ASN A 113 -4.19 -0.53 -1.94
CA ASN A 113 -3.85 0.01 -0.63
C ASN A 113 -4.75 -0.54 0.50
N THR A 114 -6.03 -0.78 0.24
CA THR A 114 -6.92 -1.44 1.21
C THR A 114 -6.38 -2.83 1.56
N ILE A 115 -6.00 -3.61 0.53
CA ILE A 115 -5.44 -4.95 0.72
C ILE A 115 -4.12 -4.88 1.50
N VAL A 116 -3.23 -3.97 1.12
CA VAL A 116 -1.94 -3.75 1.80
C VAL A 116 -2.16 -3.38 3.26
N GLN A 117 -3.03 -2.42 3.55
CA GLN A 117 -3.26 -1.92 4.90
C GLN A 117 -3.86 -2.99 5.83
N VAL A 118 -4.82 -3.76 5.34
CA VAL A 118 -5.46 -4.84 6.13
C VAL A 118 -4.48 -5.97 6.40
N SER A 119 -3.52 -6.23 5.49
CA SER A 119 -2.61 -7.38 5.56
C SER A 119 -1.26 -7.07 6.20
N ALA A 120 -0.72 -5.86 6.04
CA ALA A 120 0.63 -5.49 6.51
C ALA A 120 0.73 -5.45 8.04
N ASN A 121 -0.25 -4.85 8.72
CA ASN A 121 -0.24 -4.74 10.17
C ASN A 121 -0.19 -6.11 10.87
N PRO A 122 -1.13 -7.05 10.59
CA PRO A 122 -1.09 -8.37 11.22
C PRO A 122 0.14 -9.20 10.80
N LEU A 123 0.63 -9.05 9.55
CA LEU A 123 1.86 -9.74 9.14
C LEU A 123 3.08 -9.21 9.90
N LEU A 124 3.18 -7.91 10.13
CA LEU A 124 4.27 -7.32 10.92
C LEU A 124 4.27 -7.89 12.35
N VAL A 125 3.10 -8.01 12.97
CA VAL A 125 2.96 -8.60 14.32
C VAL A 125 3.39 -10.07 14.33
N ASP A 126 3.14 -10.82 13.25
CA ASP A 126 3.55 -12.22 13.16
C ASP A 126 5.08 -12.40 13.07
N VAL A 127 5.80 -11.45 12.48
CA VAL A 127 7.25 -11.58 12.21
C VAL A 127 8.14 -10.93 13.27
N VAL A 128 7.57 -10.13 14.18
CA VAL A 128 8.33 -9.48 15.26
C VAL A 128 8.09 -10.17 16.60
N PRO A 129 9.02 -10.06 17.59
CA PRO A 129 8.77 -10.52 18.95
C PRO A 129 7.56 -9.81 19.56
N GLY A 130 6.67 -10.55 20.25
CA GLY A 130 5.42 -10.00 20.77
C GLY A 130 5.59 -8.81 21.71
N ASN A 131 6.64 -8.80 22.54
CA ASN A 131 6.98 -7.69 23.43
C ASN A 131 7.44 -6.42 22.68
N ARG A 132 7.82 -6.50 21.41
CA ARG A 132 8.26 -5.39 20.54
C ARG A 132 7.23 -5.00 19.48
N ALA A 133 6.14 -5.74 19.33
CA ALA A 133 5.13 -5.48 18.32
C ALA A 133 4.60 -4.02 18.34
N PRO A 134 4.28 -3.40 19.48
CA PRO A 134 3.85 -2.00 19.51
C PRO A 134 4.89 -1.04 18.95
N SER A 135 6.17 -1.24 19.29
CA SER A 135 7.27 -0.39 18.80
C SER A 135 7.46 -0.53 17.29
N PHE A 136 7.37 -1.75 16.75
CA PHE A 136 7.49 -1.97 15.31
C PHE A 136 6.27 -1.46 14.54
N LEU A 137 5.06 -1.55 15.09
CA LEU A 137 3.87 -0.93 14.52
C LEU A 137 4.00 0.61 14.47
N SER A 138 4.50 1.24 15.54
CA SER A 138 4.78 2.67 15.52
C SER A 138 5.85 3.04 14.50
N PHE A 139 6.92 2.26 14.43
CA PHE A 139 7.99 2.46 13.44
C PHE A 139 7.49 2.28 12.00
N SER A 140 6.60 1.33 11.75
CA SER A 140 6.02 1.13 10.42
C SER A 140 5.17 2.33 9.97
N GLN A 141 4.45 2.98 10.89
CA GLN A 141 3.72 4.22 10.59
C GLN A 141 4.69 5.39 10.30
N PHE A 142 5.84 5.43 10.96
CA PHE A 142 6.90 6.39 10.62
C PHE A 142 7.45 6.15 9.20
N VAL A 143 7.69 4.90 8.80
CA VAL A 143 8.09 4.54 7.42
C VAL A 143 7.03 4.99 6.41
N LYS A 144 5.74 4.76 6.71
CA LYS A 144 4.62 5.25 5.89
C LYS A 144 4.64 6.77 5.77
N ALA A 145 4.82 7.48 6.88
CA ALA A 145 4.85 8.94 6.90
C ALA A 145 5.99 9.52 6.04
N ILE A 146 7.17 8.90 6.03
CA ILE A 146 8.28 9.29 5.13
C ILE A 146 7.82 9.20 3.67
N GLY A 147 7.18 8.10 3.27
CA GLY A 147 6.69 7.93 1.91
C GLY A 147 5.65 8.99 1.52
N SER A 148 4.69 9.28 2.39
CA SER A 148 3.70 10.35 2.18
C SER A 148 4.38 11.73 2.02
N MET A 149 5.40 12.01 2.82
CA MET A 149 6.14 13.27 2.79
C MET A 149 6.94 13.46 1.50
N LEU A 150 7.41 12.37 0.89
CA LEU A 150 8.24 12.42 -0.33
C LEU A 150 7.43 12.73 -1.59
N GLY A 151 6.14 12.49 -1.61
CA GLY A 151 5.30 12.62 -2.80
C GLY A 151 5.37 14.01 -3.45
N ALA A 152 5.03 15.05 -2.71
CA ALA A 152 4.99 16.42 -3.25
C ALA A 152 6.39 16.96 -3.66
N PRO A 153 7.45 16.82 -2.84
CA PRO A 153 8.78 17.23 -3.25
C PRO A 153 9.29 16.49 -4.50
N LEU A 154 9.06 15.19 -4.62
CA LEU A 154 9.47 14.42 -5.80
C LEU A 154 8.69 14.84 -7.05
N ALA A 155 7.38 15.08 -6.94
CA ALA A 155 6.60 15.60 -8.04
C ALA A 155 7.12 16.95 -8.56
N LEU A 156 7.51 17.85 -7.65
CA LEU A 156 8.15 19.13 -8.00
C LEU A 156 9.50 18.94 -8.67
N VAL A 157 10.35 18.07 -8.14
CA VAL A 157 11.66 17.77 -8.72
C VAL A 157 11.52 17.18 -10.12
N PHE A 158 10.60 16.23 -10.32
CA PHE A 158 10.39 15.63 -11.63
C PHE A 158 9.82 16.63 -12.64
N ALA A 159 8.85 17.47 -12.22
CA ALA A 159 8.33 18.53 -13.06
C ALA A 159 9.43 19.54 -13.46
N SER A 160 10.28 19.97 -12.52
CA SER A 160 11.30 20.99 -12.77
C SER A 160 12.51 20.49 -13.54
N ARG A 161 12.94 19.23 -13.31
CA ARG A 161 14.15 18.67 -13.90
C ARG A 161 13.91 17.91 -15.20
N PHE A 162 12.78 17.24 -15.31
CA PHE A 162 12.44 16.35 -16.42
C PHE A 162 11.22 16.85 -17.21
N GLY A 163 10.53 17.88 -16.74
CA GLY A 163 9.35 18.42 -17.40
C GLY A 163 8.09 17.55 -17.25
N ASP A 164 8.16 16.46 -16.47
CA ASP A 164 7.04 15.53 -16.30
C ASP A 164 6.92 15.03 -14.85
N TRP A 165 5.93 15.55 -14.13
CA TRP A 165 5.65 15.13 -12.76
C TRP A 165 5.13 13.69 -12.67
N LYS A 166 4.57 13.13 -13.75
CA LYS A 166 4.01 11.76 -13.81
C LYS A 166 5.09 10.68 -13.65
N LEU A 167 6.37 11.04 -13.80
CA LEU A 167 7.49 10.16 -13.44
C LEU A 167 7.40 9.65 -12.00
N LEU A 168 6.70 10.39 -11.12
CA LEU A 168 6.41 9.95 -9.78
C LEU A 168 5.63 8.61 -9.75
N PHE A 169 4.63 8.47 -10.62
CA PHE A 169 3.86 7.23 -10.76
C PHE A 169 4.74 6.07 -11.21
N LEU A 170 5.63 6.30 -12.16
CA LEU A 170 6.58 5.28 -12.62
C LEU A 170 7.52 4.84 -11.49
N VAL A 171 8.15 5.80 -10.80
CA VAL A 171 9.12 5.50 -9.72
C VAL A 171 8.44 4.73 -8.59
N PHE A 172 7.27 5.17 -8.13
CA PHE A 172 6.55 4.49 -7.06
C PHE A 172 5.97 3.15 -7.52
N GLY A 173 5.55 3.03 -8.78
CA GLY A 173 5.16 1.75 -9.38
C GLY A 173 6.32 0.74 -9.38
N VAL A 174 7.51 1.16 -9.79
CA VAL A 174 8.73 0.32 -9.75
C VAL A 174 9.09 -0.07 -8.32
N VAL A 175 9.04 0.87 -7.36
CA VAL A 175 9.28 0.56 -5.94
C VAL A 175 8.28 -0.47 -5.42
N SER A 176 7.01 -0.37 -5.81
CA SER A 176 5.99 -1.36 -5.44
C SER A 176 6.32 -2.74 -6.00
N ILE A 177 6.73 -2.85 -7.28
CA ILE A 177 7.14 -4.12 -7.89
C ILE A 177 8.37 -4.71 -7.19
N LEU A 178 9.38 -3.89 -6.90
CA LEU A 178 10.57 -4.34 -6.17
C LEU A 178 10.21 -4.84 -4.77
N SER A 179 9.25 -4.19 -4.09
CA SER A 179 8.73 -4.64 -2.80
C SER A 179 8.04 -6.00 -2.90
N VAL A 180 7.24 -6.23 -3.95
CA VAL A 180 6.61 -7.54 -4.23
C VAL A 180 7.66 -8.63 -4.40
N ILE A 181 8.69 -8.38 -5.20
CA ILE A 181 9.77 -9.34 -5.46
C ILE A 181 10.52 -9.65 -4.17
N TRP A 182 10.87 -8.62 -3.40
CA TRP A 182 11.60 -8.81 -2.15
C TRP A 182 10.79 -9.59 -1.12
N LEU A 183 9.54 -9.19 -0.85
CA LEU A 183 8.65 -9.91 0.08
C LEU A 183 8.36 -11.34 -0.42
N GLY A 184 8.23 -11.51 -1.74
CA GLY A 184 8.04 -12.81 -2.39
C GLY A 184 9.24 -13.75 -2.26
N SER A 185 10.46 -13.23 -2.15
CA SER A 185 11.70 -14.04 -2.01
C SER A 185 11.96 -14.54 -0.59
N VAL A 186 11.31 -13.96 0.42
CA VAL A 186 11.54 -14.29 1.83
C VAL A 186 10.49 -15.29 2.31
N LYS A 187 10.92 -16.38 2.96
CA LYS A 187 10.00 -17.31 3.63
C LYS A 187 9.54 -16.71 4.97
N ILE A 188 8.25 -16.62 5.15
CA ILE A 188 7.60 -16.09 6.36
C ILE A 188 6.69 -17.18 6.91
N ASP A 189 6.89 -17.54 8.17
CA ASP A 189 6.00 -18.42 8.91
C ASP A 189 4.88 -17.57 9.51
N GLU A 190 3.72 -17.62 8.87
CA GLU A 190 2.54 -16.90 9.33
C GLU A 190 1.86 -17.65 10.47
N VAL A 191 1.38 -16.90 11.47
CA VAL A 191 0.52 -17.47 12.50
C VAL A 191 -0.88 -17.58 11.92
N VAL A 192 -1.23 -18.78 11.44
CA VAL A 192 -2.60 -19.08 11.01
C VAL A 192 -3.45 -19.25 12.26
N LYS A 193 -4.35 -18.31 12.53
CA LYS A 193 -5.41 -18.53 13.51
C LYS A 193 -6.33 -19.62 12.95
N GLN A 194 -6.28 -20.82 13.52
CA GLN A 194 -7.34 -21.78 13.32
C GLN A 194 -8.65 -21.12 13.80
N GLU A 195 -9.58 -20.90 12.87
CA GLU A 195 -10.94 -20.54 13.24
C GLU A 195 -11.46 -21.64 14.16
N THR A 196 -11.58 -21.34 15.44
CA THR A 196 -12.42 -22.13 16.33
C THR A 196 -13.81 -22.03 15.71
N ARG A 197 -14.28 -23.12 15.08
CA ARG A 197 -15.67 -23.23 14.64
C ARG A 197 -16.51 -23.00 15.89
N VAL A 198 -17.08 -21.81 16.01
CA VAL A 198 -18.18 -21.58 16.93
C VAL A 198 -19.36 -22.35 16.32
N SER A 199 -19.60 -23.56 16.81
CA SER A 199 -20.84 -24.26 16.53
C SER A 199 -21.94 -23.45 17.20
N LEU A 200 -22.79 -22.84 16.39
CA LEU A 200 -24.08 -22.32 16.79
C LEU A 200 -25.01 -23.49 17.14
#